data_20c60ef1ff32c8e86a3e6d6fd9a4b911
#
_entry.id   20c60ef1ff32c8e86a3e6d6fd9a4b911
#
_cell.length_a   1.000
_cell.length_b   1.000
_cell.length_c   1.000
_cell.angle_alpha   90.00
_cell.angle_beta   90.00
_cell.angle_gamma   90.00
#
_symmetry.space_group_name_H-M   'P 1'
#
loop_
_entity.id
_entity.type
_entity.pdbx_description
1 polymer ?
#
loop_
_entity_poly.entity_id
_entity_poly.type
_entity_poly.pdbx_seq_one_letter_code
_entity_poly.pdbx_strand_id
1 'polypeptide(L)'
;MIRSKLILFFGILFFLNFPIHAQKNTFKVMAWNILHGGNDIENGPEKVAKIINEINPDIILMIETYGSGPYIAKYSNLNFHLVASEETPLNDKSVNLSIYSKYAFGKRIDTKFPFYLGGIEIPINGKTIRFFTNWFHYLPWDNEPEKMGKTVEQLLEWEQTESRHKMIQKVLPYLKKFSAETDSIPMIFGGDMNSLSHLDWTKKTKKNHNNLIVPWKATKILDDLGLIDSYRKENPNPKTHPGITWDKKGRKDSHRIDYIFYKGKSIKSVKSTSYNAYFNEPITINNKKIIYPSDHGIVVTTFKLR
;
A
#
# COMPACT_ATOMS: atom_id res chain seq x y z
N MET A 1 -39.82 -77.42 -5.27
CA MET A 1 -39.90 -76.16 -6.01
C MET A 1 -39.61 -74.98 -5.06
N ILE A 2 -38.36 -74.50 -5.04
CA ILE A 2 -37.92 -73.44 -4.18
C ILE A 2 -37.88 -72.17 -5.05
N ARG A 3 -38.75 -71.21 -4.77
CA ARG A 3 -38.75 -69.90 -5.46
C ARG A 3 -37.77 -68.93 -4.71
N SER A 4 -36.63 -68.65 -5.34
CA SER A 4 -35.73 -67.60 -4.89
C SER A 4 -36.28 -66.21 -5.21
N LYS A 5 -36.43 -65.36 -4.19
CA LYS A 5 -36.81 -63.94 -4.35
C LYS A 5 -35.51 -63.17 -4.56
N LEU A 6 -35.38 -62.53 -5.70
CA LEU A 6 -34.31 -61.57 -6.03
C LEU A 6 -34.67 -60.22 -5.38
N ILE A 7 -33.88 -59.78 -4.41
CA ILE A 7 -34.00 -58.45 -3.78
C ILE A 7 -33.10 -57.51 -4.57
N LEU A 8 -33.70 -56.59 -5.31
CA LEU A 8 -32.99 -55.51 -6.02
C LEU A 8 -32.71 -54.39 -5.02
N PHE A 9 -31.43 -54.16 -4.67
CA PHE A 9 -31.01 -53.03 -3.86
C PHE A 9 -30.81 -51.82 -4.77
N PHE A 10 -31.72 -50.84 -4.73
CA PHE A 10 -31.55 -49.56 -5.37
C PHE A 10 -30.66 -48.66 -4.46
N GLY A 11 -29.38 -48.57 -4.82
CA GLY A 11 -28.48 -47.62 -4.19
C GLY A 11 -28.78 -46.20 -4.65
N ILE A 12 -29.35 -45.40 -3.76
CA ILE A 12 -29.53 -43.96 -4.00
C ILE A 12 -28.16 -43.29 -3.79
N LEU A 13 -27.48 -42.92 -4.91
CA LEU A 13 -26.32 -42.04 -4.86
C LEU A 13 -26.76 -40.60 -4.52
N PHE A 14 -26.55 -40.21 -3.27
CA PHE A 14 -26.64 -38.84 -2.87
C PHE A 14 -25.44 -38.06 -3.45
N PHE A 15 -25.62 -37.35 -4.54
CA PHE A 15 -24.68 -36.31 -4.97
C PHE A 15 -24.76 -35.14 -4.00
N LEU A 16 -23.83 -35.10 -3.04
CA LEU A 16 -23.62 -33.91 -2.22
C LEU A 16 -23.06 -32.81 -3.14
N ASN A 17 -23.93 -31.94 -3.63
CA ASN A 17 -23.54 -30.70 -4.27
C ASN A 17 -22.94 -29.78 -3.22
N PHE A 18 -21.64 -29.90 -2.99
CA PHE A 18 -20.90 -28.83 -2.29
C PHE A 18 -20.89 -27.61 -3.19
N PRO A 19 -21.37 -26.46 -2.73
CA PRO A 19 -21.23 -25.24 -3.51
C PRO A 19 -19.74 -24.99 -3.69
N ILE A 20 -19.23 -25.12 -4.92
CA ILE A 20 -17.91 -24.66 -5.30
C ILE A 20 -17.97 -23.15 -5.17
N HIS A 21 -17.57 -22.63 -4.01
CA HIS A 21 -17.32 -21.20 -3.86
C HIS A 21 -16.19 -20.87 -4.83
N ALA A 22 -16.51 -20.26 -5.96
CA ALA A 22 -15.52 -19.79 -6.91
C ALA A 22 -14.55 -18.87 -6.14
N GLN A 23 -13.34 -19.36 -5.93
CA GLN A 23 -12.32 -18.65 -5.16
C GLN A 23 -12.07 -17.30 -5.84
N LYS A 24 -12.29 -16.22 -5.10
CA LYS A 24 -12.18 -14.86 -5.62
C LYS A 24 -10.74 -14.60 -6.06
N ASN A 25 -10.48 -14.58 -7.37
CA ASN A 25 -9.13 -14.38 -7.94
C ASN A 25 -8.61 -12.93 -7.80
N THR A 26 -9.25 -12.13 -6.98
CA THR A 26 -8.85 -10.73 -6.74
C THR A 26 -8.68 -10.48 -5.25
N PHE A 27 -7.72 -9.62 -4.92
CA PHE A 27 -7.50 -9.12 -3.57
C PHE A 27 -7.19 -7.63 -3.60
N LYS A 28 -7.51 -6.93 -2.52
CA LYS A 28 -7.41 -5.48 -2.39
C LYS A 28 -6.29 -5.12 -1.42
N VAL A 29 -5.36 -4.31 -1.89
CA VAL A 29 -4.25 -3.77 -1.08
C VAL A 29 -4.47 -2.30 -0.83
N MET A 30 -4.27 -1.87 0.40
CA MET A 30 -4.36 -0.48 0.87
C MET A 30 -3.00 -0.05 1.40
N ALA A 31 -2.53 1.15 1.05
CA ALA A 31 -1.41 1.82 1.67
C ALA A 31 -1.90 3.10 2.34
N TRP A 32 -1.51 3.32 3.61
CA TRP A 32 -1.97 4.46 4.38
C TRP A 32 -1.01 4.84 5.52
N ASN A 33 -0.52 6.07 5.50
CA ASN A 33 0.09 6.72 6.64
C ASN A 33 -1.04 7.28 7.53
N ILE A 34 -1.12 6.80 8.78
CA ILE A 34 -2.21 7.14 9.69
C ILE A 34 -1.90 8.26 10.68
N LEU A 35 -0.75 8.90 10.51
CA LEU A 35 -0.27 10.01 11.34
C LEU A 35 -0.31 9.67 12.84
N HIS A 36 0.87 9.41 13.43
CA HIS A 36 1.05 9.13 14.88
C HIS A 36 0.08 8.07 15.44
N GLY A 37 -0.23 7.02 14.67
CA GLY A 37 -1.20 5.99 15.07
C GLY A 37 -2.64 6.46 15.07
N GLY A 38 -2.94 7.60 14.44
CA GLY A 38 -4.24 8.26 14.46
C GLY A 38 -4.51 9.04 15.76
N ASN A 39 -3.52 9.18 16.64
CA ASN A 39 -3.73 9.70 18.01
C ASN A 39 -3.83 11.24 18.11
N ASP A 40 -3.69 11.96 16.99
CA ASP A 40 -3.75 13.43 17.00
C ASP A 40 -5.19 13.98 17.08
N ILE A 41 -6.19 13.09 17.01
CA ILE A 41 -7.59 13.42 17.24
C ILE A 41 -8.26 12.45 18.23
N GLU A 42 -9.33 12.90 18.83
CA GLU A 42 -10.11 12.08 19.75
C GLU A 42 -10.64 10.80 19.09
N ASN A 43 -10.45 9.65 19.73
CA ASN A 43 -10.84 8.33 19.21
C ASN A 43 -10.27 8.04 17.79
N GLY A 44 -9.08 8.55 17.50
CA GLY A 44 -8.47 8.42 16.17
C GLY A 44 -8.22 6.98 15.74
N PRO A 45 -7.62 6.09 16.55
CA PRO A 45 -7.46 4.68 16.19
C PRO A 45 -8.78 3.97 15.88
N GLU A 46 -9.88 4.34 16.56
CA GLU A 46 -11.23 3.84 16.24
C GLU A 46 -11.70 4.33 14.87
N LYS A 47 -11.44 5.60 14.55
CA LYS A 47 -11.77 6.17 13.23
C LYS A 47 -10.95 5.52 12.13
N VAL A 48 -9.67 5.22 12.38
CA VAL A 48 -8.84 4.42 11.48
C VAL A 48 -9.49 3.07 11.22
N ALA A 49 -9.86 2.32 12.26
CA ALA A 49 -10.50 1.02 12.11
C ALA A 49 -11.85 1.11 11.38
N LYS A 50 -12.65 2.14 11.63
CA LYS A 50 -13.91 2.38 10.89
C LYS A 50 -13.66 2.59 9.39
N ILE A 51 -12.66 3.38 9.02
CA ILE A 51 -12.30 3.62 7.62
C ILE A 51 -11.83 2.32 6.96
N ILE A 52 -10.99 1.54 7.64
CA ILE A 52 -10.53 0.23 7.17
C ILE A 52 -11.73 -0.68 6.89
N ASN A 53 -12.67 -0.76 7.81
CA ASN A 53 -13.86 -1.61 7.66
C ASN A 53 -14.76 -1.17 6.49
N GLU A 54 -14.91 0.14 6.26
CA GLU A 54 -15.67 0.66 5.12
C GLU A 54 -14.99 0.40 3.78
N ILE A 55 -13.65 0.55 3.68
CA ILE A 55 -12.89 0.24 2.47
C ILE A 55 -12.80 -1.28 2.26
N ASN A 56 -12.73 -2.03 3.37
CA ASN A 56 -12.65 -3.48 3.40
C ASN A 56 -11.50 -4.05 2.54
N PRO A 57 -10.24 -3.64 2.79
CA PRO A 57 -9.06 -4.19 2.12
C PRO A 57 -8.80 -5.62 2.58
N ASP A 58 -8.02 -6.37 1.77
CA ASP A 58 -7.56 -7.71 2.15
C ASP A 58 -6.18 -7.65 2.80
N ILE A 59 -5.36 -6.69 2.38
CA ILE A 59 -4.01 -6.40 2.90
C ILE A 59 -3.88 -4.90 3.13
N ILE A 60 -3.21 -4.50 4.22
CA ILE A 60 -2.87 -3.10 4.49
C ILE A 60 -1.37 -2.97 4.72
N LEU A 61 -0.75 -2.06 4.00
CA LEU A 61 0.60 -1.56 4.22
C LEU A 61 0.44 -0.24 5.00
N MET A 62 0.64 -0.31 6.33
CA MET A 62 0.37 0.83 7.20
C MET A 62 1.65 1.48 7.68
N ILE A 63 1.61 2.78 7.75
CA ILE A 63 2.71 3.65 8.13
C ILE A 63 2.29 4.48 9.35
N GLU A 64 3.27 4.79 10.19
CA GLU A 64 3.09 5.55 11.44
C GLU A 64 2.11 4.91 12.44
N THR A 65 2.26 3.61 12.64
CA THR A 65 1.38 2.82 13.52
C THR A 65 1.51 3.19 15.00
N TYR A 66 2.71 3.48 15.49
CA TYR A 66 3.07 4.02 16.83
C TYR A 66 2.25 3.48 18.02
N GLY A 67 2.14 2.18 18.15
CA GLY A 67 1.45 1.53 19.27
C GLY A 67 -0.04 1.33 19.11
N SER A 68 -0.70 1.94 18.12
CA SER A 68 -2.12 1.71 17.83
C SER A 68 -2.40 0.39 17.10
N GLY A 69 -1.35 -0.29 16.62
CA GLY A 69 -1.45 -1.48 15.79
C GLY A 69 -2.37 -2.59 16.33
N PRO A 70 -2.16 -3.07 17.57
CA PRO A 70 -2.99 -4.13 18.15
C PRO A 70 -4.47 -3.75 18.27
N TYR A 71 -4.74 -2.48 18.62
CA TYR A 71 -6.11 -1.96 18.68
C TYR A 71 -6.78 -1.99 17.30
N ILE A 72 -6.11 -1.42 16.29
CA ILE A 72 -6.62 -1.36 14.92
C ILE A 72 -6.86 -2.78 14.38
N ALA A 73 -5.92 -3.71 14.60
CA ALA A 73 -6.05 -5.11 14.20
C ALA A 73 -7.31 -5.77 14.78
N LYS A 74 -7.51 -5.61 16.08
CA LYS A 74 -8.67 -6.15 16.80
C LYS A 74 -9.99 -5.64 16.22
N TYR A 75 -10.12 -4.32 16.04
CA TYR A 75 -11.37 -3.69 15.59
C TYR A 75 -11.61 -3.81 14.08
N SER A 76 -10.58 -4.12 13.31
CA SER A 76 -10.68 -4.43 11.88
C SER A 76 -10.79 -5.92 11.59
N ASN A 77 -10.67 -6.78 12.61
CA ASN A 77 -10.66 -8.23 12.50
C ASN A 77 -9.62 -8.73 11.47
N LEU A 78 -8.39 -8.22 11.60
CA LEU A 78 -7.27 -8.54 10.71
C LEU A 78 -6.11 -9.14 11.52
N ASN A 79 -5.36 -10.06 10.90
CA ASN A 79 -4.06 -10.45 11.40
C ASN A 79 -3.12 -9.23 11.37
N PHE A 80 -2.20 -9.15 12.33
CA PHE A 80 -1.29 -8.03 12.50
C PHE A 80 0.15 -8.50 12.52
N HIS A 81 0.99 -7.88 11.70
CA HIS A 81 2.44 -8.08 11.64
C HIS A 81 3.15 -6.76 11.85
N LEU A 82 3.94 -6.69 12.92
CA LEU A 82 4.83 -5.58 13.20
C LEU A 82 6.14 -5.76 12.44
N VAL A 83 6.57 -4.73 11.71
CA VAL A 83 7.82 -4.78 10.94
C VAL A 83 9.05 -4.61 11.81
N ALA A 84 8.94 -3.96 12.97
CA ALA A 84 10.03 -3.85 13.95
C ALA A 84 10.57 -5.23 14.38
N SER A 85 11.69 -5.29 15.10
CA SER A 85 12.24 -6.57 15.58
C SER A 85 11.22 -7.31 16.45
N GLU A 86 11.32 -8.64 16.53
CA GLU A 86 10.43 -9.46 17.35
C GLU A 86 10.54 -9.13 18.85
N GLU A 87 11.67 -8.55 19.26
CA GLU A 87 11.92 -8.10 20.63
C GLU A 87 11.23 -6.77 20.96
N THR A 88 10.80 -6.02 19.95
CA THR A 88 10.15 -4.72 20.15
C THR A 88 8.72 -4.94 20.65
N PRO A 89 8.32 -4.36 21.80
CA PRO A 89 6.96 -4.45 22.28
C PRO A 89 5.97 -3.92 21.24
N LEU A 90 4.86 -4.62 21.03
CA LEU A 90 3.87 -4.29 20.02
C LEU A 90 3.26 -2.89 20.15
N ASN A 91 3.28 -2.34 21.34
CA ASN A 91 2.80 -1.01 21.69
C ASN A 91 3.89 0.05 21.80
N ASP A 92 5.13 -0.27 21.40
CA ASP A 92 6.23 0.68 21.42
C ASP A 92 5.97 1.83 20.46
N LYS A 93 6.20 3.05 20.94
CA LYS A 93 6.00 4.28 20.14
C LYS A 93 6.99 4.43 18.97
N SER A 94 8.13 3.73 19.03
CA SER A 94 9.11 3.71 17.92
C SER A 94 8.68 2.84 16.75
N VAL A 95 7.60 2.07 16.89
CA VAL A 95 7.07 1.20 15.84
C VAL A 95 6.42 2.03 14.75
N ASN A 96 7.03 2.07 13.60
CA ASN A 96 6.55 2.85 12.46
C ASN A 96 5.68 2.03 11.51
N LEU A 97 6.15 0.87 11.08
CA LEU A 97 5.57 0.09 9.98
C LEU A 97 4.85 -1.16 10.47
N SER A 98 3.69 -1.43 9.87
CA SER A 98 2.95 -2.66 10.09
C SER A 98 2.21 -3.14 8.84
N ILE A 99 1.91 -4.44 8.80
CA ILE A 99 1.11 -5.06 7.73
C ILE A 99 -0.06 -5.78 8.37
N TYR A 100 -1.26 -5.54 7.85
CA TYR A 100 -2.47 -6.23 8.27
C TYR A 100 -2.99 -7.09 7.13
N SER A 101 -3.62 -8.22 7.47
CA SER A 101 -4.08 -9.18 6.47
C SER A 101 -5.30 -9.97 6.93
N LYS A 102 -6.22 -10.23 6.01
CA LYS A 102 -7.27 -11.25 6.18
C LYS A 102 -6.72 -12.68 6.08
N TYR A 103 -5.53 -12.84 5.47
CA TYR A 103 -4.86 -14.12 5.29
C TYR A 103 -3.83 -14.34 6.38
N ALA A 104 -3.52 -15.61 6.65
CA ALA A 104 -2.43 -15.96 7.54
C ALA A 104 -1.09 -15.48 6.97
N PHE A 105 -0.18 -15.09 7.86
CA PHE A 105 1.17 -14.70 7.49
C PHE A 105 2.05 -15.92 7.21
N GLY A 106 2.95 -15.79 6.25
CA GLY A 106 4.02 -16.71 5.95
C GLY A 106 5.36 -16.23 6.50
N LYS A 107 6.40 -16.30 5.66
CA LYS A 107 7.77 -15.95 6.04
C LYS A 107 7.93 -14.45 6.24
N ARG A 108 8.44 -14.05 7.41
CA ARG A 108 8.88 -12.69 7.71
C ARG A 108 10.10 -12.31 6.86
N ILE A 109 10.17 -11.07 6.42
CA ILE A 109 11.27 -10.51 5.64
C ILE A 109 11.85 -9.34 6.42
N ASP A 110 12.92 -9.62 7.16
CA ASP A 110 13.63 -8.61 7.94
C ASP A 110 14.62 -7.84 7.09
N THR A 111 14.79 -6.58 7.42
CA THR A 111 15.81 -5.71 6.86
C THR A 111 16.67 -5.11 7.99
N LYS A 112 17.83 -4.55 7.62
CA LYS A 112 18.63 -3.78 8.58
C LYS A 112 18.00 -2.42 8.95
N PHE A 113 16.87 -2.10 8.35
CA PHE A 113 16.22 -0.79 8.46
C PHE A 113 14.71 -0.94 8.73
N PRO A 114 14.30 -1.61 9.83
CA PRO A 114 12.89 -1.94 10.07
C PRO A 114 12.01 -0.71 10.25
N PHE A 115 12.57 0.44 10.58
CA PHE A 115 11.84 1.71 10.63
C PHE A 115 11.47 2.25 9.24
N TYR A 116 12.22 1.86 8.19
CA TYR A 116 12.06 2.36 6.83
C TYR A 116 11.52 1.34 5.84
N LEU A 117 11.79 0.07 6.07
CA LEU A 117 11.38 -1.03 5.19
C LEU A 117 11.33 -2.35 5.94
N GLY A 118 10.29 -3.09 5.70
CA GLY A 118 10.20 -4.50 6.04
C GLY A 118 9.01 -5.15 5.36
N GLY A 119 8.90 -6.46 5.47
CA GLY A 119 7.87 -7.17 4.73
C GLY A 119 7.58 -8.56 5.26
N ILE A 120 6.64 -9.20 4.59
CA ILE A 120 6.19 -10.54 4.91
C ILE A 120 5.65 -11.22 3.65
N GLU A 121 5.82 -12.53 3.58
CA GLU A 121 5.16 -13.35 2.57
C GLU A 121 3.75 -13.70 3.04
N ILE A 122 2.77 -13.62 2.13
CA ILE A 122 1.38 -13.97 2.42
C ILE A 122 0.88 -14.92 1.33
N PRO A 123 0.43 -16.13 1.70
CA PRO A 123 -0.22 -17.04 0.77
C PRO A 123 -1.65 -16.57 0.49
N ILE A 124 -1.94 -16.27 -0.77
CA ILE A 124 -3.27 -15.86 -1.24
C ILE A 124 -3.71 -16.82 -2.33
N ASN A 125 -4.75 -17.61 -2.08
CA ASN A 125 -5.32 -18.55 -3.05
C ASN A 125 -4.27 -19.46 -3.69
N GLY A 126 -3.38 -20.02 -2.88
CA GLY A 126 -2.34 -20.96 -3.31
C GLY A 126 -1.12 -20.31 -3.95
N LYS A 127 -1.05 -18.98 -4.03
CA LYS A 127 0.12 -18.23 -4.49
C LYS A 127 0.71 -17.40 -3.37
N THR A 128 2.00 -17.56 -3.12
CA THR A 128 2.73 -16.71 -2.19
C THR A 128 3.05 -15.36 -2.85
N ILE A 129 2.80 -14.26 -2.15
CA ILE A 129 3.12 -12.90 -2.57
C ILE A 129 3.93 -12.23 -1.47
N ARG A 130 4.97 -11.50 -1.83
CA ARG A 130 5.75 -10.68 -0.90
C ARG A 130 5.15 -9.29 -0.79
N PHE A 131 4.89 -8.86 0.42
CA PHE A 131 4.41 -7.53 0.72
C PHE A 131 5.49 -6.78 1.50
N PHE A 132 5.79 -5.57 1.05
CA PHE A 132 6.69 -4.65 1.72
C PHE A 132 5.98 -3.36 2.01
N THR A 133 6.16 -2.84 3.23
CA THR A 133 5.75 -1.49 3.61
C THR A 133 6.96 -0.62 3.85
N ASN A 134 6.86 0.67 3.49
CA ASN A 134 7.96 1.61 3.63
C ASN A 134 7.51 2.97 4.14
N TRP A 135 8.46 3.66 4.80
CA TRP A 135 8.40 5.08 5.10
C TRP A 135 9.76 5.71 4.84
N PHE A 136 9.80 6.78 4.06
CA PHE A 136 11.02 7.53 3.86
C PHE A 136 10.91 8.90 4.53
N HIS A 137 12.00 9.35 5.15
CA HIS A 137 12.02 10.56 5.92
C HIS A 137 11.79 11.79 5.02
N TYR A 138 10.96 12.72 5.49
CA TYR A 138 10.49 13.87 4.72
C TYR A 138 11.45 15.07 4.70
N LEU A 139 12.36 15.18 5.68
CA LEU A 139 13.23 16.35 5.80
C LEU A 139 14.47 16.28 4.89
N PRO A 140 14.99 17.43 4.45
CA PRO A 140 14.32 18.72 4.45
C PRO A 140 13.16 18.73 3.46
N TRP A 141 12.03 19.28 3.87
CA TRP A 141 10.82 19.32 3.05
C TRP A 141 10.72 20.66 2.34
N ASP A 142 10.55 20.63 1.02
CA ASP A 142 10.05 21.75 0.26
C ASP A 142 8.75 21.35 -0.43
N ASN A 143 7.68 21.99 -0.07
CA ASN A 143 6.34 21.66 -0.55
C ASN A 143 6.10 22.09 -1.99
N GLU A 144 6.90 23.04 -2.49
CA GLU A 144 6.71 23.65 -3.80
C GLU A 144 8.05 23.73 -4.57
N PRO A 145 8.66 22.57 -4.89
CA PRO A 145 9.96 22.55 -5.57
C PRO A 145 9.95 23.29 -6.90
N GLU A 146 8.80 23.42 -7.57
CA GLU A 146 8.64 24.25 -8.77
C GLU A 146 8.82 25.75 -8.50
N LYS A 147 8.68 26.21 -7.25
CA LYS A 147 8.86 27.60 -6.85
C LYS A 147 10.25 27.91 -6.31
N MET A 148 11.12 26.92 -6.18
CA MET A 148 12.49 27.12 -5.71
C MET A 148 13.36 27.92 -6.69
N GLY A 149 12.88 28.22 -7.89
CA GLY A 149 13.67 28.90 -8.92
C GLY A 149 14.84 28.08 -9.46
N LYS A 150 14.85 26.78 -9.21
CA LYS A 150 15.90 25.84 -9.62
C LYS A 150 15.66 25.27 -11.02
N THR A 151 16.75 24.96 -11.73
CA THR A 151 16.68 24.14 -12.95
C THR A 151 16.34 22.71 -12.62
N VAL A 152 15.98 21.90 -13.63
CA VAL A 152 15.73 20.45 -13.45
C VAL A 152 16.95 19.74 -12.86
N GLU A 153 18.14 20.07 -13.34
CA GLU A 153 19.42 19.50 -12.87
C GLU A 153 19.64 19.82 -11.38
N GLN A 154 19.41 21.08 -10.99
CA GLN A 154 19.52 21.53 -9.60
C GLN A 154 18.48 20.87 -8.69
N LEU A 155 17.26 20.61 -9.19
CA LEU A 155 16.22 19.86 -8.44
C LEU A 155 16.62 18.39 -8.25
N LEU A 156 17.19 17.76 -9.27
CA LEU A 156 17.66 16.38 -9.17
C LEU A 156 18.91 16.24 -8.28
N GLU A 157 19.76 17.24 -8.25
CA GLU A 157 20.89 17.31 -7.31
C GLU A 157 20.36 17.51 -5.87
N TRP A 158 19.45 18.44 -5.68
CA TRP A 158 18.78 18.67 -4.40
C TRP A 158 18.10 17.38 -3.90
N GLU A 159 17.33 16.68 -4.73
CA GLU A 159 16.70 15.40 -4.36
C GLU A 159 17.73 14.37 -3.86
N GLN A 160 18.92 14.29 -4.49
CA GLN A 160 19.97 13.35 -4.10
C GLN A 160 20.62 13.69 -2.75
N THR A 161 20.63 14.94 -2.35
CA THR A 161 21.14 15.34 -1.03
C THR A 161 20.14 15.07 0.08
N GLU A 162 18.88 14.86 -0.28
CA GLU A 162 17.76 14.71 0.63
C GLU A 162 17.65 13.34 1.29
N SER A 163 17.01 13.31 2.45
CA SER A 163 16.88 12.09 3.26
C SER A 163 16.15 10.97 2.53
N ARG A 164 15.07 11.27 1.76
CA ARG A 164 14.29 10.28 1.01
C ARG A 164 15.10 9.52 -0.03
N HIS A 165 15.94 10.21 -0.79
CA HIS A 165 16.83 9.55 -1.74
C HIS A 165 17.90 8.70 -1.04
N LYS A 166 18.46 9.19 0.05
CA LYS A 166 19.40 8.41 0.89
C LYS A 166 18.73 7.18 1.48
N MET A 167 17.45 7.27 1.85
CA MET A 167 16.67 6.13 2.36
C MET A 167 16.47 5.06 1.30
N ILE A 168 16.03 5.44 0.08
CA ILE A 168 15.85 4.46 -0.98
C ILE A 168 17.17 3.77 -1.34
N GLN A 169 18.31 4.49 -1.32
CA GLN A 169 19.62 3.89 -1.55
C GLN A 169 19.98 2.84 -0.47
N LYS A 170 19.64 3.09 0.80
CA LYS A 170 19.86 2.11 1.87
C LYS A 170 19.04 0.82 1.67
N VAL A 171 17.80 0.95 1.20
CA VAL A 171 16.91 -0.20 1.01
C VAL A 171 17.03 -0.84 -0.38
N LEU A 172 17.71 -0.19 -1.32
CA LEU A 172 17.89 -0.64 -2.70
C LEU A 172 18.46 -2.06 -2.84
N PRO A 173 19.43 -2.53 -2.03
CA PRO A 173 19.91 -3.90 -2.10
C PRO A 173 18.80 -4.94 -1.88
N TYR A 174 17.87 -4.68 -0.96
CA TYR A 174 16.70 -5.54 -0.72
C TYR A 174 15.75 -5.50 -1.92
N LEU A 175 15.44 -4.30 -2.43
CA LEU A 175 14.56 -4.14 -3.59
C LEU A 175 15.12 -4.83 -4.83
N LYS A 176 16.43 -4.71 -5.10
CA LYS A 176 17.12 -5.43 -6.19
C LYS A 176 17.00 -6.94 -6.02
N LYS A 177 17.32 -7.46 -4.84
CA LYS A 177 17.23 -8.89 -4.55
C LYS A 177 15.81 -9.42 -4.84
N PHE A 178 14.80 -8.84 -4.20
CA PHE A 178 13.44 -9.36 -4.30
C PHE A 178 12.78 -9.06 -5.66
N SER A 179 13.15 -7.98 -6.33
CA SER A 179 12.66 -7.70 -7.69
C SER A 179 13.23 -8.68 -8.73
N ALA A 180 14.42 -9.24 -8.51
CA ALA A 180 14.99 -10.26 -9.37
C ALA A 180 14.30 -11.63 -9.23
N GLU A 181 13.65 -11.90 -8.10
CA GLU A 181 12.98 -13.16 -7.79
C GLU A 181 11.49 -13.19 -8.18
N THR A 182 10.97 -12.12 -8.80
CA THR A 182 9.52 -11.94 -9.04
C THR A 182 8.92 -12.86 -10.11
N ASP A 183 9.72 -13.59 -10.86
CA ASP A 183 9.22 -14.66 -11.72
C ASP A 183 8.68 -15.84 -10.90
N SER A 184 9.24 -16.10 -9.71
CA SER A 184 8.82 -17.14 -8.78
C SER A 184 7.81 -16.62 -7.77
N ILE A 185 8.11 -15.51 -7.08
CA ILE A 185 7.26 -14.92 -6.04
C ILE A 185 7.06 -13.43 -6.35
N PRO A 186 5.88 -13.03 -6.80
CA PRO A 186 5.59 -11.62 -7.08
C PRO A 186 5.73 -10.77 -5.82
N MET A 187 6.02 -9.48 -6.00
CA MET A 187 6.12 -8.54 -4.91
C MET A 187 5.19 -7.34 -5.07
N ILE A 188 4.71 -6.85 -3.95
CA ILE A 188 4.02 -5.58 -3.79
C ILE A 188 4.80 -4.76 -2.78
N PHE A 189 5.12 -3.54 -3.14
CA PHE A 189 5.87 -2.58 -2.34
C PHE A 189 5.04 -1.30 -2.24
N GLY A 190 4.79 -0.81 -1.05
CA GLY A 190 4.00 0.41 -0.92
C GLY A 190 4.14 1.05 0.45
N GLY A 191 3.74 2.31 0.50
CA GLY A 191 3.80 3.15 1.68
C GLY A 191 4.04 4.60 1.33
N ASP A 192 4.48 5.35 2.33
CA ASP A 192 4.85 6.74 2.22
C ASP A 192 6.33 6.88 1.81
N MET A 193 6.56 7.33 0.59
CA MET A 193 7.91 7.59 0.10
C MET A 193 8.37 9.02 0.36
N ASN A 194 7.48 9.91 0.77
CA ASN A 194 7.76 11.34 0.89
C ASN A 194 8.46 11.94 -0.35
N SER A 195 8.27 11.32 -1.51
CA SER A 195 8.94 11.65 -2.76
C SER A 195 7.94 11.87 -3.87
N LEU A 196 8.22 12.83 -4.74
CA LEU A 196 7.42 13.12 -5.91
C LEU A 196 7.61 12.04 -6.99
N SER A 197 6.63 11.90 -7.89
CA SER A 197 6.71 10.90 -8.95
C SER A 197 7.16 11.48 -10.29
N HIS A 198 8.17 10.84 -10.89
CA HIS A 198 8.58 11.11 -12.27
C HIS A 198 7.45 10.88 -13.29
N LEU A 199 6.43 10.06 -12.95
CA LEU A 199 5.25 9.81 -13.79
C LEU A 199 4.21 10.92 -13.67
N ASP A 200 4.34 11.81 -12.69
CA ASP A 200 3.42 12.92 -12.47
C ASP A 200 3.97 14.25 -13.01
N TRP A 201 5.29 14.42 -13.04
CA TRP A 201 5.97 15.64 -13.52
C TRP A 201 6.39 15.51 -14.99
N THR A 202 5.40 15.44 -15.87
CA THR A 202 5.53 15.10 -17.29
C THR A 202 5.18 16.30 -18.21
N LYS A 203 5.35 16.11 -19.52
CA LYS A 203 4.89 17.08 -20.52
C LYS A 203 3.40 17.43 -20.37
N LYS A 204 2.57 16.48 -19.91
CA LYS A 204 1.11 16.68 -19.73
C LYS A 204 0.77 17.60 -18.57
N THR A 205 1.61 17.62 -17.55
CA THR A 205 1.39 18.34 -16.28
C THR A 205 2.33 19.54 -16.09
N LYS A 206 3.27 19.79 -17.00
CA LYS A 206 4.29 20.82 -16.84
C LYS A 206 3.75 22.21 -16.46
N LYS A 207 2.56 22.58 -16.96
CA LYS A 207 1.92 23.86 -16.62
C LYS A 207 1.58 23.99 -15.13
N ASN A 208 1.39 22.87 -14.43
CA ASN A 208 1.11 22.83 -12.99
C ASN A 208 2.42 22.92 -12.17
N HIS A 209 3.58 22.76 -12.81
CA HIS A 209 4.90 22.68 -12.18
C HIS A 209 5.86 23.71 -12.78
N ASN A 210 5.40 24.92 -13.02
CA ASN A 210 6.20 26.04 -13.56
C ASN A 210 6.95 25.71 -14.87
N ASN A 211 6.30 24.90 -15.73
CA ASN A 211 6.82 24.32 -16.98
C ASN A 211 7.98 23.31 -16.78
N LEU A 212 8.27 22.88 -15.57
CA LEU A 212 9.27 21.87 -15.29
C LEU A 212 8.75 20.45 -15.63
N ILE A 213 9.67 19.62 -16.10
CA ILE A 213 9.50 18.18 -16.30
C ILE A 213 10.64 17.54 -15.55
N VAL A 214 10.36 16.92 -14.39
CA VAL A 214 11.40 16.43 -13.50
C VAL A 214 11.33 14.91 -13.38
N PRO A 215 12.35 14.17 -13.81
CA PRO A 215 12.43 12.72 -13.66
C PRO A 215 12.92 12.35 -12.24
N TRP A 216 12.11 12.60 -11.22
CA TRP A 216 12.40 12.35 -9.82
C TRP A 216 13.00 10.96 -9.59
N LYS A 217 14.22 10.92 -9.05
CA LYS A 217 15.05 9.71 -9.00
C LYS A 217 14.54 8.67 -8.01
N ALA A 218 13.98 9.08 -6.87
CA ALA A 218 13.51 8.15 -5.85
C ALA A 218 12.43 7.20 -6.41
N THR A 219 11.46 7.71 -7.17
CA THR A 219 10.44 6.89 -7.81
C THR A 219 10.92 6.24 -9.11
N LYS A 220 11.83 6.90 -9.83
CA LYS A 220 12.42 6.35 -11.07
C LYS A 220 13.24 5.08 -10.81
N ILE A 221 13.93 4.98 -9.68
CA ILE A 221 14.67 3.77 -9.28
C ILE A 221 13.74 2.54 -9.24
N LEU A 222 12.51 2.69 -8.76
CA LEU A 222 11.53 1.58 -8.70
C LEU A 222 11.09 1.16 -10.11
N ASP A 223 10.84 2.12 -10.99
CA ASP A 223 10.54 1.88 -12.41
C ASP A 223 11.69 1.16 -13.10
N ASP A 224 12.94 1.58 -12.88
CA ASP A 224 14.16 0.95 -13.43
C ASP A 224 14.36 -0.49 -12.92
N LEU A 225 13.85 -0.84 -11.75
CA LEU A 225 13.80 -2.21 -11.25
C LEU A 225 12.63 -3.01 -11.86
N GLY A 226 11.80 -2.40 -12.70
CA GLY A 226 10.63 -2.99 -13.33
C GLY A 226 9.42 -3.12 -12.41
N LEU A 227 9.37 -2.36 -11.30
CA LEU A 227 8.16 -2.22 -10.51
C LEU A 227 7.20 -1.26 -11.20
N ILE A 228 5.93 -1.60 -11.21
CA ILE A 228 4.88 -0.84 -11.86
C ILE A 228 4.11 -0.06 -10.78
N ASP A 229 4.02 1.26 -10.90
CA ASP A 229 3.11 2.08 -10.11
C ASP A 229 1.67 1.72 -10.45
N SER A 230 0.98 1.08 -9.52
CA SER A 230 -0.36 0.57 -9.74
C SER A 230 -1.39 1.67 -9.96
N TYR A 231 -1.25 2.81 -9.26
CA TYR A 231 -2.17 3.92 -9.45
C TYR A 231 -2.00 4.53 -10.85
N ARG A 232 -0.76 4.79 -11.26
CA ARG A 232 -0.49 5.40 -12.56
C ARG A 232 -0.74 4.43 -13.72
N LYS A 233 -0.61 3.12 -13.48
CA LYS A 233 -1.00 2.08 -14.45
C LYS A 233 -2.49 2.13 -14.76
N GLU A 234 -3.33 2.23 -13.74
CA GLU A 234 -4.79 2.23 -13.88
C GLU A 234 -5.37 3.62 -14.20
N ASN A 235 -4.60 4.68 -13.91
CA ASN A 235 -4.96 6.08 -14.15
C ASN A 235 -3.84 6.79 -14.93
N PRO A 236 -3.64 6.52 -16.22
CA PRO A 236 -2.44 6.91 -16.97
C PRO A 236 -2.33 8.41 -17.28
N ASN A 237 -3.34 9.20 -17.00
CA ASN A 237 -3.30 10.63 -17.24
C ASN A 237 -3.19 11.41 -15.89
N PRO A 238 -2.00 11.89 -15.52
CA PRO A 238 -1.80 12.61 -14.26
C PRO A 238 -2.53 13.96 -14.19
N LYS A 239 -2.92 14.52 -15.31
CA LYS A 239 -3.68 15.78 -15.34
C LYS A 239 -5.12 15.60 -14.86
N THR A 240 -5.78 14.51 -15.26
CA THR A 240 -7.17 14.20 -14.89
C THR A 240 -7.29 13.36 -13.63
N HIS A 241 -6.24 12.62 -13.31
CA HIS A 241 -6.16 11.75 -12.13
C HIS A 241 -4.85 12.05 -11.38
N PRO A 242 -4.73 13.18 -10.68
CA PRO A 242 -3.50 13.54 -9.98
C PRO A 242 -3.13 12.53 -8.89
N GLY A 243 -4.11 11.91 -8.24
CA GLY A 243 -3.88 10.86 -7.24
C GLY A 243 -3.29 11.40 -5.94
N ILE A 244 -3.57 12.64 -5.61
CA ILE A 244 -3.03 13.33 -4.45
C ILE A 244 -3.29 12.53 -3.19
N THR A 245 -2.26 12.35 -2.37
CA THR A 245 -2.33 11.65 -1.10
C THR A 245 -1.88 12.50 0.09
N TRP A 246 -1.25 13.64 -0.16
CA TRP A 246 -0.92 14.61 0.88
C TRP A 246 -1.32 16.00 0.43
N ASP A 247 -2.31 16.54 1.13
CA ASP A 247 -2.92 17.83 0.83
C ASP A 247 -3.41 18.44 2.14
N LYS A 248 -2.99 19.66 2.40
CA LYS A 248 -3.54 20.43 3.51
C LYS A 248 -4.53 21.43 2.95
N LYS A 249 -5.75 21.41 3.44
CA LYS A 249 -6.81 22.35 3.07
C LYS A 249 -6.28 23.78 2.98
N GLY A 250 -6.48 24.40 1.81
CA GLY A 250 -6.01 25.77 1.55
C GLY A 250 -4.57 25.89 1.09
N ARG A 251 -3.80 24.82 0.97
CA ARG A 251 -2.47 24.84 0.35
C ARG A 251 -2.55 24.58 -1.15
N LYS A 252 -1.59 25.14 -1.89
CA LYS A 252 -1.43 24.88 -3.33
C LYS A 252 -0.52 23.70 -3.64
N ASP A 253 0.11 23.16 -2.62
CA ASP A 253 1.17 22.15 -2.64
C ASP A 253 0.61 20.75 -2.35
N SER A 254 -0.29 20.30 -3.20
CA SER A 254 -0.89 18.97 -3.11
C SER A 254 -0.08 17.96 -3.89
N HIS A 255 0.39 16.89 -3.23
CA HIS A 255 1.30 15.91 -3.81
C HIS A 255 0.81 14.48 -3.65
N ARG A 256 1.22 13.64 -4.58
CA ARG A 256 1.16 12.20 -4.44
C ARG A 256 2.50 11.70 -3.93
N ILE A 257 2.53 11.22 -2.70
CA ILE A 257 3.73 10.74 -2.01
C ILE A 257 3.56 9.34 -1.42
N ASP A 258 2.33 8.82 -1.41
CA ASP A 258 2.01 7.45 -1.04
C ASP A 258 1.74 6.62 -2.29
N TYR A 259 2.27 5.40 -2.31
CA TYR A 259 2.29 4.56 -3.50
C TYR A 259 2.01 3.10 -3.19
N ILE A 260 1.56 2.37 -4.22
CA ILE A 260 1.58 0.91 -4.29
C ILE A 260 2.22 0.53 -5.62
N PHE A 261 3.43 -0.02 -5.56
CA PHE A 261 4.14 -0.60 -6.69
C PHE A 261 4.02 -2.12 -6.67
N TYR A 262 4.12 -2.76 -7.83
CA TYR A 262 4.13 -4.21 -7.91
C TYR A 262 5.01 -4.72 -9.05
N LYS A 263 5.48 -5.96 -8.92
CA LYS A 263 6.17 -6.70 -9.97
C LYS A 263 5.89 -8.19 -9.87
N GLY A 264 5.79 -8.87 -11.01
CA GLY A 264 5.59 -10.32 -11.15
C GLY A 264 4.52 -10.67 -12.17
N LYS A 265 4.74 -11.75 -12.92
CA LYS A 265 3.85 -12.19 -14.02
C LYS A 265 2.52 -12.76 -13.52
N SER A 266 2.49 -13.28 -12.28
CA SER A 266 1.32 -13.96 -11.71
C SER A 266 0.31 -13.01 -11.04
N ILE A 267 0.58 -11.70 -11.02
CA ILE A 267 -0.35 -10.67 -10.53
C ILE A 267 -0.48 -9.52 -11.53
N LYS A 268 -1.61 -8.84 -11.52
CA LYS A 268 -1.80 -7.57 -12.21
C LYS A 268 -2.75 -6.68 -11.44
N SER A 269 -2.53 -5.36 -11.47
CA SER A 269 -3.55 -4.39 -11.05
C SER A 269 -4.72 -4.40 -12.02
N VAL A 270 -5.92 -4.14 -11.53
CA VAL A 270 -7.15 -4.05 -12.34
C VAL A 270 -7.98 -2.81 -12.00
N LYS A 271 -7.70 -2.18 -10.87
CA LYS A 271 -8.27 -0.91 -10.44
C LYS A 271 -7.38 -0.30 -9.38
N SER A 272 -7.16 1.01 -9.42
CA SER A 272 -6.52 1.74 -8.33
C SER A 272 -7.22 3.07 -8.09
N THR A 273 -7.40 3.42 -6.82
CA THR A 273 -8.11 4.63 -6.39
C THR A 273 -7.28 5.30 -5.29
N SER A 274 -7.24 6.63 -5.28
CA SER A 274 -6.80 7.42 -4.14
C SER A 274 -8.00 8.06 -3.47
N TYR A 275 -8.00 8.06 -2.15
CA TYR A 275 -8.92 8.83 -1.33
C TYR A 275 -8.14 9.99 -0.75
N ASN A 276 -8.38 11.18 -1.29
CA ASN A 276 -7.85 12.40 -0.72
C ASN A 276 -8.81 12.89 0.36
N ALA A 277 -8.25 13.24 1.51
CA ALA A 277 -9.04 13.72 2.64
C ALA A 277 -8.21 14.72 3.46
N TYR A 278 -8.91 15.55 4.21
CA TYR A 278 -8.27 16.54 5.05
C TYR A 278 -8.30 16.11 6.50
N PHE A 279 -7.17 16.24 7.18
CA PHE A 279 -7.03 15.93 8.60
C PHE A 279 -8.12 16.63 9.43
N ASN A 280 -8.76 15.86 10.32
CA ASN A 280 -9.84 16.28 11.22
C ASN A 280 -11.09 16.85 10.51
N GLU A 281 -11.29 16.52 9.24
CA GLU A 281 -12.49 16.87 8.48
C GLU A 281 -13.31 15.60 8.16
N PRO A 282 -14.64 15.70 8.00
CA PRO A 282 -15.43 14.54 7.64
C PRO A 282 -15.23 14.14 6.18
N ILE A 283 -15.00 12.84 5.94
CA ILE A 283 -15.09 12.23 4.62
C ILE A 283 -16.32 11.32 4.54
N THR A 284 -16.75 11.04 3.33
CA THR A 284 -17.84 10.09 3.09
C THR A 284 -17.31 8.84 2.41
N ILE A 285 -17.43 7.69 3.10
CA ILE A 285 -17.11 6.38 2.55
C ILE A 285 -18.38 5.52 2.69
N ASN A 286 -18.86 4.94 1.56
CA ASN A 286 -20.08 4.13 1.52
C ASN A 286 -21.29 4.80 2.22
N ASN A 287 -21.50 6.10 1.95
CA ASN A 287 -22.56 6.94 2.53
C ASN A 287 -22.44 7.23 4.05
N LYS A 288 -21.33 6.88 4.67
CA LYS A 288 -21.03 7.20 6.08
C LYS A 288 -20.05 8.36 6.16
N LYS A 289 -20.38 9.36 6.99
CA LYS A 289 -19.47 10.46 7.33
C LYS A 289 -18.58 10.03 8.50
N ILE A 290 -17.27 10.13 8.31
CA ILE A 290 -16.25 9.78 9.31
C ILE A 290 -15.25 10.94 9.36
N ILE A 291 -14.90 11.40 10.57
CA ILE A 291 -13.81 12.36 10.75
C ILE A 291 -12.49 11.67 10.42
N TYR A 292 -11.71 12.29 9.56
CA TYR A 292 -10.49 11.69 9.01
C TYR A 292 -9.30 11.85 9.95
N PRO A 293 -8.63 10.76 10.36
CA PRO A 293 -7.63 10.78 11.44
C PRO A 293 -6.19 10.96 10.95
N SER A 294 -5.96 11.37 9.72
CA SER A 294 -4.63 11.52 9.13
C SER A 294 -4.55 12.75 8.23
N ASP A 295 -3.36 13.26 7.98
CA ASP A 295 -3.07 14.27 6.97
C ASP A 295 -2.66 13.64 5.62
N HIS A 296 -2.54 12.31 5.56
CA HIS A 296 -2.35 11.55 4.33
C HIS A 296 -3.65 10.93 3.82
N GLY A 297 -3.85 10.98 2.51
CA GLY A 297 -4.86 10.22 1.80
C GLY A 297 -4.52 8.72 1.74
N ILE A 298 -5.42 7.93 1.16
CA ILE A 298 -5.32 6.47 1.08
C ILE A 298 -5.16 6.05 -0.37
N VAL A 299 -4.23 5.14 -0.65
CA VAL A 299 -4.14 4.45 -1.94
C VAL A 299 -4.69 3.04 -1.81
N VAL A 300 -5.61 2.65 -2.69
CA VAL A 300 -6.20 1.31 -2.72
C VAL A 300 -6.11 0.73 -4.11
N THR A 301 -5.47 -0.42 -4.24
CA THR A 301 -5.34 -1.14 -5.51
C THR A 301 -5.95 -2.53 -5.41
N THR A 302 -6.82 -2.87 -6.37
CA THR A 302 -7.31 -4.23 -6.56
C THR A 302 -6.39 -4.95 -7.52
N PHE A 303 -5.87 -6.08 -7.09
CA PHE A 303 -5.06 -6.99 -7.89
C PHE A 303 -5.85 -8.22 -8.30
N LYS A 304 -5.51 -8.77 -9.46
CA LYS A 304 -5.98 -10.07 -9.93
C LYS A 304 -4.82 -11.05 -10.00
N LEU A 305 -5.00 -12.25 -9.46
CA LEU A 305 -4.11 -13.39 -9.68
C LEU A 305 -4.29 -13.90 -11.12
N ARG A 306 -3.19 -14.30 -11.75
CA ARG A 306 -3.15 -14.90 -13.11
C ARG A 306 -2.81 -16.38 -13.05
#